data_67b17bcae77961905d572a2236d124d4
#
_entry.id   67b17bcae77961905d572a2236d124d4
#
_cell.length_a   1.000
_cell.length_b   1.000
_cell.length_c   1.000
_cell.angle_alpha   90.00
_cell.angle_beta   90.00
_cell.angle_gamma   90.00
#
_symmetry.space_group_name_H-M   'P 1'
#
loop_
_entity.id
_entity.type
_entity.pdbx_description
1 polymer ?
#
loop_
_entity_poly.entity_id
_entity_poly.type
_entity_poly.pdbx_seq_one_letter_code
_entity_poly.pdbx_strand_id
1 'polypeptide(L)'
;MKNIYFLSDAHLGSWGIPHGRTQERRLVRFLDSIKEKAGAIYLLGDIFDFWYEYKYVVPRGYTRFLGKLSELTDNGVEVHFFTGNHDIWAYDYLERECGVILHKQPLTTEIYGKVFFMAHGDGLGDPSKKFKLLRWVFHNSFCQVAFSTIHPRWSIWLGQTWAKHSYLKHKETGIPPYMGENKEFLVRYTRQYMQMHPNIDYYMYGHRHIELDLQLTKKARVMILGDWINQFTYAVFDGEHMFLEEFIEGESRP
;
A
#
# COMPACT_ATOMS: atom_id res chain seq x y z
N MET A 1 -23.73 9.57 2.13
CA MET A 1 -22.69 8.71 2.69
C MET A 1 -21.37 9.16 2.07
N LYS A 2 -20.24 9.16 2.80
CA LYS A 2 -18.95 9.53 2.23
C LYS A 2 -18.27 8.30 1.64
N ASN A 3 -17.49 8.50 0.57
CA ASN A 3 -16.80 7.41 -0.11
C ASN A 3 -15.59 6.91 0.69
N ILE A 4 -15.24 5.65 0.50
CA ILE A 4 -14.04 5.02 1.05
C ILE A 4 -13.08 4.70 -0.10
N TYR A 5 -11.85 5.16 0.02
CA TYR A 5 -10.84 5.03 -1.03
C TYR A 5 -9.72 4.09 -0.62
N PHE A 6 -9.21 3.31 -1.57
CA PHE A 6 -8.13 2.35 -1.37
C PHE A 6 -7.08 2.53 -2.46
N LEU A 7 -5.81 2.61 -2.08
CA LEU A 7 -4.68 2.67 -3.01
C LEU A 7 -3.44 2.03 -2.38
N SER A 8 -2.46 1.65 -3.20
CA SER A 8 -1.21 1.02 -2.76
C SER A 8 -0.06 1.29 -3.72
N ASP A 9 1.12 0.84 -3.36
CA ASP A 9 2.27 0.73 -4.26
C ASP A 9 2.63 2.03 -4.98
N ALA A 10 2.73 3.13 -4.19
CA ALA A 10 3.13 4.43 -4.74
C ALA A 10 4.64 4.57 -4.88
N HIS A 11 5.42 3.82 -4.09
CA HIS A 11 6.89 3.82 -4.12
C HIS A 11 7.51 5.22 -4.24
N LEU A 12 7.00 6.15 -3.43
CA LEU A 12 7.51 7.52 -3.40
C LEU A 12 9.00 7.51 -3.08
N GLY A 13 9.78 8.25 -3.89
CA GLY A 13 11.23 8.32 -3.76
C GLY A 13 11.98 7.22 -4.51
N SER A 14 11.30 6.38 -5.27
CA SER A 14 11.96 5.35 -6.09
C SER A 14 12.94 5.98 -7.07
N TRP A 15 14.14 5.45 -7.06
CA TRP A 15 15.22 5.90 -7.94
C TRP A 15 14.88 5.71 -9.43
N GLY A 16 14.07 4.71 -9.72
CA GLY A 16 13.71 4.35 -11.10
C GLY A 16 12.62 5.22 -11.71
N ILE A 17 11.98 6.07 -10.91
CA ILE A 17 10.91 6.95 -11.38
C ILE A 17 11.53 8.29 -11.79
N PRO A 18 11.61 8.61 -13.09
CA PRO A 18 12.03 9.92 -13.53
C PRO A 18 11.13 10.99 -12.90
N HIS A 19 11.74 12.03 -12.32
CA HIS A 19 10.98 13.11 -11.70
C HIS A 19 10.06 12.70 -10.53
N GLY A 20 10.58 12.00 -9.52
CA GLY A 20 9.82 11.53 -8.33
C GLY A 20 8.95 12.60 -7.65
N ARG A 21 9.27 13.90 -7.78
CA ARG A 21 8.40 15.01 -7.36
C ARG A 21 7.11 15.10 -8.19
N THR A 22 7.12 14.69 -9.45
CA THR A 22 5.91 14.69 -10.29
C THR A 22 4.94 13.62 -9.82
N GLN A 23 5.44 12.44 -9.46
CA GLN A 23 4.65 11.36 -8.89
C GLN A 23 4.04 11.78 -7.53
N GLU A 24 4.85 12.32 -6.62
CA GLU A 24 4.37 12.84 -5.33
C GLU A 24 3.25 13.89 -5.55
N ARG A 25 3.44 14.83 -6.49
CA ARG A 25 2.43 15.84 -6.81
C ARG A 25 1.16 15.24 -7.40
N ARG A 26 1.26 14.19 -8.23
CA ARG A 26 0.11 13.49 -8.80
C ARG A 26 -0.71 12.83 -7.70
N LEU A 27 -0.06 12.10 -6.80
CA LEU A 27 -0.73 11.49 -5.67
C LEU A 27 -1.40 12.54 -4.76
N VAL A 28 -0.71 13.64 -4.49
CA VAL A 28 -1.28 14.76 -3.70
C VAL A 28 -2.48 15.38 -4.40
N ARG A 29 -2.46 15.57 -5.74
CA ARG A 29 -3.62 16.09 -6.49
C ARG A 29 -4.81 15.12 -6.46
N PHE A 30 -4.55 13.82 -6.55
CA PHE A 30 -5.61 12.84 -6.36
C PHE A 30 -6.24 12.96 -4.97
N LEU A 31 -5.43 12.93 -3.91
CA LEU A 31 -5.92 13.08 -2.54
C LEU A 31 -6.69 14.40 -2.34
N ASP A 32 -6.23 15.47 -2.98
CA ASP A 32 -6.94 16.76 -2.96
C ASP A 32 -8.29 16.70 -3.67
N SER A 33 -8.37 15.98 -4.79
CA SER A 33 -9.61 15.85 -5.56
C SER A 33 -10.71 15.06 -4.85
N ILE A 34 -10.33 14.17 -3.93
CA ILE A 34 -11.26 13.31 -3.20
C ILE A 34 -11.58 13.81 -1.77
N LYS A 35 -10.84 14.78 -1.24
CA LYS A 35 -10.86 15.15 0.19
C LYS A 35 -12.26 15.48 0.73
N GLU A 36 -13.10 16.15 -0.04
CA GLU A 36 -14.46 16.54 0.37
C GLU A 36 -15.42 15.33 0.39
N LYS A 37 -15.17 14.35 -0.48
CA LYS A 37 -16.01 13.15 -0.65
C LYS A 37 -15.55 11.99 0.25
N ALA A 38 -14.28 12.00 0.69
CA ALA A 38 -13.70 10.91 1.45
C ALA A 38 -14.21 10.86 2.90
N GLY A 39 -14.64 9.68 3.32
CA GLY A 39 -14.88 9.34 4.72
C GLY A 39 -13.64 8.69 5.33
N ALA A 40 -13.03 7.75 4.59
CA ALA A 40 -11.76 7.15 4.95
C ALA A 40 -10.91 6.85 3.71
N ILE A 41 -9.59 6.80 3.89
CA ILE A 41 -8.61 6.46 2.87
C ILE A 41 -7.71 5.35 3.42
N TYR A 42 -7.63 4.23 2.70
CA TYR A 42 -6.79 3.08 3.04
C TYR A 42 -5.59 3.02 2.10
N LEU A 43 -4.40 3.27 2.63
CA LEU A 43 -3.12 3.16 1.96
C LEU A 43 -2.57 1.76 2.24
N LEU A 44 -2.68 0.83 1.29
CA LEU A 44 -2.39 -0.59 1.52
C LEU A 44 -0.91 -0.96 1.32
N GLY A 45 0.01 -0.14 1.81
CA GLY A 45 1.45 -0.41 1.86
C GLY A 45 2.24 -0.03 0.62
N ASP A 46 3.56 -0.09 0.76
CA ASP A 46 4.54 0.32 -0.25
C ASP A 46 4.27 1.74 -0.80
N ILE A 47 3.85 2.63 0.09
CA ILE A 47 3.66 4.05 -0.25
C ILE A 47 5.02 4.72 -0.44
N PHE A 48 6.01 4.36 0.38
CA PHE A 48 7.39 4.79 0.21
C PHE A 48 8.24 3.67 -0.37
N ASP A 49 9.17 4.01 -1.26
CA ASP A 49 10.12 3.03 -1.84
C ASP A 49 11.12 2.50 -0.81
N PHE A 50 11.40 3.30 0.20
CA PHE A 50 12.14 2.94 1.41
C PHE A 50 11.78 3.88 2.54
N TRP A 51 11.36 3.31 3.69
CA TRP A 51 11.06 4.06 4.89
C TRP A 51 11.65 3.36 6.11
N TYR A 52 12.42 4.12 6.90
CA TYR A 52 12.95 3.67 8.19
C TYR A 52 12.90 4.81 9.20
N GLU A 53 12.21 4.62 10.30
CA GLU A 53 12.13 5.59 11.38
C GLU A 53 13.21 5.32 12.42
N TYR A 54 14.11 6.28 12.60
CA TYR A 54 14.96 6.38 13.77
C TYR A 54 14.22 7.16 14.86
N LYS A 55 14.73 7.09 16.09
CA LYS A 55 14.11 7.81 17.21
C LYS A 55 13.93 9.31 16.95
N TYR A 56 14.84 9.96 16.22
CA TYR A 56 14.84 11.40 15.97
C TYR A 56 15.07 11.77 14.50
N VAL A 57 15.08 10.82 13.61
CA VAL A 57 15.38 11.06 12.18
C VAL A 57 14.50 10.17 11.30
N VAL A 58 13.88 10.78 10.32
CA VAL A 58 13.12 10.10 9.26
C VAL A 58 13.74 10.40 7.89
N PRO A 59 13.44 9.61 6.85
CA PRO A 59 13.89 9.89 5.49
C PRO A 59 13.48 11.29 5.02
N ARG A 60 14.40 11.96 4.30
CA ARG A 60 14.16 13.30 3.76
C ARG A 60 13.25 13.26 2.54
N GLY A 61 12.36 14.23 2.44
CA GLY A 61 11.45 14.37 1.29
C GLY A 61 10.00 14.21 1.71
N TYR A 62 9.16 13.97 0.74
CA TYR A 62 7.73 13.65 0.92
C TYR A 62 6.90 14.72 1.63
N THR A 63 7.40 15.94 1.74
CA THR A 63 6.77 17.01 2.53
C THR A 63 5.38 17.39 2.04
N ARG A 64 5.11 17.25 0.72
CA ARG A 64 3.78 17.51 0.16
C ARG A 64 2.80 16.40 0.52
N PHE A 65 3.25 15.16 0.40
CA PHE A 65 2.43 14.00 0.72
C PHE A 65 2.13 13.93 2.23
N LEU A 66 3.16 14.07 3.08
CA LEU A 66 2.99 14.09 4.53
C LEU A 66 2.08 15.25 4.97
N GLY A 67 2.29 16.46 4.43
CA GLY A 67 1.41 17.60 4.69
C GLY A 67 -0.03 17.39 4.20
N LYS A 68 -0.23 16.63 3.10
CA LYS A 68 -1.57 16.28 2.63
C LYS A 68 -2.24 15.25 3.55
N LEU A 69 -1.50 14.30 4.09
CA LEU A 69 -2.04 13.37 5.10
C LEU A 69 -2.50 14.13 6.35
N SER A 70 -1.66 15.05 6.85
CA SER A 70 -2.03 15.90 8.00
C SER A 70 -3.26 16.76 7.70
N GLU A 71 -3.33 17.40 6.52
CA GLU A 71 -4.52 18.16 6.11
C GLU A 71 -5.79 17.31 6.11
N LEU A 72 -5.72 16.08 5.59
CA LEU A 72 -6.87 15.16 5.54
C LEU A 72 -7.33 14.75 6.93
N THR A 73 -6.41 14.37 7.80
CA THR A 73 -6.72 13.94 9.18
C THR A 73 -7.22 15.10 10.03
N ASP A 74 -6.63 16.29 9.91
CA ASP A 74 -7.09 17.53 10.57
C ASP A 74 -8.52 17.93 10.15
N ASN A 75 -8.92 17.56 8.92
CA ASN A 75 -10.29 17.78 8.42
C ASN A 75 -11.22 16.58 8.69
N GLY A 76 -10.82 15.63 9.51
CA GLY A 76 -11.65 14.52 9.97
C GLY A 76 -11.82 13.37 8.96
N VAL A 77 -10.93 13.25 7.96
CA VAL A 77 -10.83 12.07 7.10
C VAL A 77 -9.98 11.03 7.81
N GLU A 78 -10.51 9.83 8.03
CA GLU A 78 -9.72 8.74 8.59
C GLU A 78 -8.72 8.24 7.53
N VAL A 79 -7.42 8.31 7.84
CA VAL A 79 -6.38 7.80 6.97
C VAL A 79 -5.72 6.59 7.61
N HIS A 80 -5.93 5.42 7.01
CA HIS A 80 -5.35 4.16 7.44
C HIS A 80 -4.10 3.86 6.60
N PHE A 81 -2.96 3.66 7.25
CA PHE A 81 -1.70 3.36 6.60
C PHE A 81 -1.26 1.94 6.94
N PHE A 82 -1.24 1.04 5.97
CA PHE A 82 -0.68 -0.31 6.12
C PHE A 82 0.79 -0.29 5.74
N THR A 83 1.61 -1.00 6.50
CA THR A 83 2.99 -1.22 6.09
C THR A 83 3.05 -2.30 5.02
N GLY A 84 3.80 -2.03 3.95
CA GLY A 84 4.23 -3.02 2.97
C GLY A 84 5.66 -3.50 3.25
N ASN A 85 6.29 -4.16 2.30
CA ASN A 85 7.66 -4.65 2.47
C ASN A 85 8.73 -3.57 2.27
N HIS A 86 8.40 -2.43 1.66
CA HIS A 86 9.29 -1.29 1.46
C HIS A 86 9.23 -0.26 2.61
N ASP A 87 8.11 -0.15 3.28
CA ASP A 87 7.89 0.79 4.38
C ASP A 87 7.55 0.10 5.71
N ILE A 88 8.01 -1.14 5.86
CA ILE A 88 7.78 -2.01 7.03
C ILE A 88 8.28 -1.40 8.34
N TRP A 89 9.26 -0.48 8.29
CA TRP A 89 9.86 0.14 9.46
C TRP A 89 9.27 1.51 9.79
N ALA A 90 7.97 1.71 9.46
CA ALA A 90 7.16 2.75 10.03
C ALA A 90 6.73 2.35 11.45
N TYR A 91 7.01 3.21 12.43
CA TYR A 91 6.75 2.91 13.83
C TYR A 91 5.69 3.79 14.45
N ASP A 92 5.94 5.08 14.63
CA ASP A 92 5.03 6.02 15.29
C ASP A 92 5.03 7.44 14.69
N TYR A 93 5.99 7.75 13.83
CA TYR A 93 6.11 9.09 13.24
C TYR A 93 4.86 9.48 12.43
N LEU A 94 4.38 8.59 11.56
CA LEU A 94 3.22 8.87 10.73
C LEU A 94 1.93 9.05 11.55
N GLU A 95 1.78 8.29 12.64
CA GLU A 95 0.66 8.45 13.57
C GLU A 95 0.71 9.79 14.29
N ARG A 96 1.89 10.14 14.86
CA ARG A 96 2.07 11.34 15.66
C ARG A 96 2.05 12.63 14.87
N GLU A 97 2.70 12.62 13.71
CA GLU A 97 2.89 13.84 12.91
C GLU A 97 1.82 14.04 11.83
N CYS A 98 1.24 12.95 11.33
CA CYS A 98 0.25 13.01 10.26
C CYS A 98 -1.15 12.55 10.68
N GLY A 99 -1.34 12.09 11.92
CA GLY A 99 -2.63 11.65 12.45
C GLY A 99 -3.20 10.39 11.78
N VAL A 100 -2.38 9.62 11.05
CA VAL A 100 -2.83 8.38 10.40
C VAL A 100 -2.99 7.24 11.40
N ILE A 101 -3.76 6.23 11.05
CA ILE A 101 -3.91 4.98 11.80
C ILE A 101 -3.00 3.94 11.17
N LEU A 102 -1.93 3.54 11.84
CA LEU A 102 -0.92 2.63 11.31
C LEU A 102 -1.31 1.15 11.54
N HIS A 103 -1.29 0.37 10.47
CA HIS A 103 -1.56 -1.07 10.49
C HIS A 103 -0.32 -1.87 10.09
N LYS A 104 0.25 -2.64 11.03
CA LYS A 104 1.39 -3.55 10.80
C LYS A 104 0.95 -4.99 10.52
N GLN A 105 -0.35 -5.24 10.58
CA GLN A 105 -0.97 -6.56 10.34
C GLN A 105 -2.20 -6.39 9.45
N PRO A 106 -2.66 -7.46 8.79
CA PRO A 106 -3.95 -7.45 8.09
C PRO A 106 -5.09 -6.99 9.00
N LEU A 107 -6.01 -6.22 8.44
CA LEU A 107 -7.20 -5.74 9.12
C LEU A 107 -8.45 -6.38 8.52
N THR A 108 -9.32 -6.88 9.38
CA THR A 108 -10.70 -7.24 9.00
C THR A 108 -11.64 -6.29 9.73
N THR A 109 -12.45 -5.56 8.99
CA THR A 109 -13.40 -4.59 9.55
C THR A 109 -14.66 -4.51 8.72
N GLU A 110 -15.73 -4.02 9.33
CA GLU A 110 -16.99 -3.74 8.65
C GLU A 110 -17.07 -2.27 8.25
N ILE A 111 -17.41 -2.02 7.00
CA ILE A 111 -17.61 -0.68 6.43
C ILE A 111 -18.97 -0.69 5.72
N TYR A 112 -19.92 0.13 6.19
CA TYR A 112 -21.27 0.25 5.64
C TYR A 112 -21.99 -1.09 5.45
N GLY A 113 -21.85 -2.02 6.43
CA GLY A 113 -22.49 -3.33 6.40
C GLY A 113 -21.81 -4.36 5.49
N LYS A 114 -20.65 -4.05 4.93
CA LYS A 114 -19.80 -4.97 4.17
C LYS A 114 -18.52 -5.27 4.95
N VAL A 115 -18.09 -6.52 4.95
CA VAL A 115 -16.88 -6.96 5.65
C VAL A 115 -15.69 -6.96 4.69
N PHE A 116 -14.67 -6.21 5.05
CA PHE A 116 -13.42 -6.06 4.30
C PHE A 116 -12.27 -6.78 5.01
N PHE A 117 -11.49 -7.54 4.26
CA PHE A 117 -10.15 -7.96 4.64
C PHE A 117 -9.14 -7.17 3.82
N MET A 118 -8.24 -6.48 4.50
CA MET A 118 -7.26 -5.58 3.89
C MET A 118 -5.86 -5.95 4.34
N ALA A 119 -4.93 -6.03 3.39
CA ALA A 119 -3.52 -6.27 3.66
C ALA A 119 -2.68 -5.75 2.49
N HIS A 120 -1.40 -5.48 2.71
CA HIS A 120 -0.50 -5.20 1.59
C HIS A 120 -0.41 -6.41 0.64
N GLY A 121 -0.23 -7.61 1.17
CA GLY A 121 -0.17 -8.83 0.36
C GLY A 121 1.16 -9.57 0.46
N ASP A 122 2.21 -8.91 0.92
CA ASP A 122 3.52 -9.50 1.12
C ASP A 122 3.47 -10.68 2.11
N GLY A 123 4.04 -11.81 1.71
CA GLY A 123 4.07 -13.02 2.53
C GLY A 123 2.76 -13.80 2.61
N LEU A 124 1.64 -13.29 2.07
CA LEU A 124 0.39 -14.00 1.99
C LEU A 124 0.40 -15.00 0.82
N GLY A 125 0.52 -16.27 1.13
CA GLY A 125 0.52 -17.33 0.10
C GLY A 125 1.76 -17.39 -0.80
N ASP A 126 2.75 -16.51 -0.63
CA ASP A 126 3.98 -16.53 -1.41
C ASP A 126 4.76 -17.83 -1.17
N PRO A 127 5.07 -18.62 -2.22
CA PRO A 127 5.81 -19.86 -2.09
C PRO A 127 7.32 -19.67 -1.85
N SER A 128 7.86 -18.46 -2.08
CA SER A 128 9.30 -18.18 -2.05
C SER A 128 9.91 -18.31 -0.67
N LYS A 129 10.74 -19.34 -0.46
CA LYS A 129 11.49 -19.52 0.81
C LYS A 129 12.47 -18.36 1.07
N LYS A 130 13.07 -17.80 0.02
CA LYS A 130 14.00 -16.67 0.14
C LYS A 130 13.27 -15.42 0.61
N PHE A 131 12.09 -15.16 0.07
CA PHE A 131 11.26 -14.03 0.49
C PHE A 131 10.80 -14.18 1.95
N LYS A 132 10.36 -15.38 2.34
CA LYS A 132 9.98 -15.67 3.74
C LYS A 132 11.13 -15.45 4.73
N LEU A 133 12.35 -15.88 4.38
CA LEU A 133 13.53 -15.63 5.21
C LEU A 133 13.82 -14.12 5.33
N LEU A 134 13.78 -13.40 4.21
CA LEU A 134 14.02 -11.97 4.19
C LEU A 134 12.97 -11.21 5.02
N ARG A 135 11.70 -11.56 4.84
CA ARG A 135 10.60 -11.00 5.63
C ARG A 135 10.80 -11.28 7.12
N TRP A 136 11.21 -12.48 7.49
CA TRP A 136 11.54 -12.81 8.88
C TRP A 136 12.67 -11.92 9.44
N VAL A 137 13.75 -11.71 8.69
CA VAL A 137 14.86 -10.82 9.10
C VAL A 137 14.33 -9.41 9.33
N PHE A 138 13.50 -8.89 8.45
CA PHE A 138 12.98 -7.52 8.53
C PHE A 138 11.98 -7.30 9.67
N HIS A 139 11.22 -8.34 10.04
CA HIS A 139 10.30 -8.29 11.18
C HIS A 139 10.98 -8.62 12.51
N ASN A 140 12.21 -9.16 12.48
CA ASN A 140 12.90 -9.53 13.70
C ASN A 140 13.40 -8.30 14.45
N SER A 141 12.93 -8.10 15.70
CA SER A 141 13.23 -6.93 16.52
C SER A 141 14.74 -6.76 16.76
N PHE A 142 15.49 -7.85 16.91
CA PHE A 142 16.94 -7.79 17.09
C PHE A 142 17.62 -7.26 15.81
N CYS A 143 17.22 -7.72 14.64
CA CYS A 143 17.72 -7.21 13.36
C CYS A 143 17.37 -5.73 13.16
N GLN A 144 16.17 -5.31 13.56
CA GLN A 144 15.74 -3.91 13.51
C GLN A 144 16.59 -3.03 14.43
N VAL A 145 16.83 -3.47 15.68
CA VAL A 145 17.70 -2.77 16.62
C VAL A 145 19.13 -2.71 16.10
N ALA A 146 19.68 -3.82 15.59
CA ALA A 146 21.02 -3.83 15.00
C ALA A 146 21.12 -2.86 13.81
N PHE A 147 20.09 -2.82 12.94
CA PHE A 147 20.04 -1.87 11.83
C PHE A 147 19.95 -0.42 12.30
N SER A 148 19.27 -0.15 13.41
CA SER A 148 19.16 1.20 14.00
C SER A 148 20.50 1.76 14.50
N THR A 149 21.49 0.91 14.79
CA THR A 149 22.84 1.34 15.19
C THR A 149 23.69 1.85 14.02
N ILE A 150 23.28 1.55 12.78
CA ILE A 150 23.95 2.05 11.59
C ILE A 150 23.60 3.52 11.43
N HIS A 151 24.63 4.36 11.15
CA HIS A 151 24.39 5.78 10.93
C HIS A 151 23.36 6.00 9.80
N PRO A 152 22.35 6.90 9.96
CA PRO A 152 21.26 7.09 8.99
C PRO A 152 21.71 7.30 7.54
N ARG A 153 22.87 7.92 7.32
CA ARG A 153 23.46 8.08 5.98
C ARG A 153 23.70 6.74 5.28
N TRP A 154 24.20 5.74 6.02
CA TRP A 154 24.55 4.45 5.45
C TRP A 154 23.35 3.53 5.32
N SER A 155 22.48 3.52 6.31
CA SER A 155 21.28 2.67 6.29
C SER A 155 20.27 3.12 5.23
N ILE A 156 20.05 4.44 5.08
CA ILE A 156 19.18 4.97 4.01
C ILE A 156 19.81 4.68 2.64
N TRP A 157 21.12 4.86 2.49
CA TRP A 157 21.81 4.52 1.25
C TRP A 157 21.71 3.02 0.91
N LEU A 158 21.89 2.14 1.89
CA LEU A 158 21.73 0.68 1.72
C LEU A 158 20.30 0.32 1.29
N GLY A 159 19.29 0.86 2.01
CA GLY A 159 17.89 0.60 1.70
C GLY A 159 17.50 1.10 0.31
N GLN A 160 17.87 2.32 -0.06
CA GLN A 160 17.63 2.88 -1.39
C GLN A 160 18.38 2.11 -2.49
N THR A 161 19.60 1.65 -2.22
CA THR A 161 20.37 0.84 -3.18
C THR A 161 19.69 -0.51 -3.42
N TRP A 162 19.16 -1.09 -2.37
CA TRP A 162 18.43 -2.36 -2.47
C TRP A 162 17.08 -2.19 -3.21
N ALA A 163 16.30 -1.18 -2.87
CA ALA A 163 15.08 -0.84 -3.59
C ALA A 163 15.36 -0.60 -5.09
N LYS A 164 16.43 0.16 -5.40
CA LYS A 164 16.91 0.35 -6.77
C LYS A 164 17.21 -0.96 -7.48
N HIS A 165 17.91 -1.88 -6.82
CA HIS A 165 18.25 -3.17 -7.43
C HIS A 165 17.00 -4.02 -7.71
N SER A 166 16.05 -4.02 -6.80
CA SER A 166 14.75 -4.65 -6.99
C SER A 166 13.99 -4.06 -8.18
N TYR A 167 13.93 -2.73 -8.27
CA TYR A 167 13.31 -2.02 -9.40
C TYR A 167 13.95 -2.37 -10.74
N LEU A 168 15.29 -2.33 -10.83
CA LEU A 168 16.01 -2.66 -12.07
C LEU A 168 15.75 -4.09 -12.52
N LYS A 169 15.71 -5.02 -11.58
CA LYS A 169 15.35 -6.40 -11.87
C LYS A 169 13.93 -6.51 -12.44
N HIS A 170 12.95 -5.85 -11.83
CA HIS A 170 11.57 -5.84 -12.36
C HIS A 170 11.48 -5.15 -13.72
N LYS A 171 12.29 -4.11 -13.97
CA LYS A 171 12.36 -3.45 -15.27
C LYS A 171 12.90 -4.37 -16.37
N GLU A 172 13.89 -5.20 -16.05
CA GLU A 172 14.48 -6.18 -16.99
C GLU A 172 13.57 -7.38 -17.24
N THR A 173 12.95 -7.92 -16.18
CA THR A 173 12.15 -9.14 -16.26
C THR A 173 10.66 -8.88 -16.53
N GLY A 174 10.21 -7.64 -16.37
CA GLY A 174 8.80 -7.26 -16.32
C GLY A 174 8.13 -7.69 -15.00
N ILE A 175 7.02 -7.03 -14.68
CA ILE A 175 6.11 -7.52 -13.63
C ILE A 175 5.35 -8.70 -14.24
N PRO A 176 5.38 -9.90 -13.61
CA PRO A 176 4.64 -11.02 -14.15
C PRO A 176 3.15 -10.65 -14.29
N PRO A 177 2.56 -10.77 -15.49
CA PRO A 177 1.16 -10.45 -15.71
C PRO A 177 0.26 -11.39 -14.90
N TYR A 178 -1.00 -11.05 -14.79
CA TYR A 178 -1.99 -11.98 -14.24
C TYR A 178 -2.03 -13.27 -15.06
N MET A 179 -1.68 -14.39 -14.45
CA MET A 179 -1.56 -15.69 -15.09
C MET A 179 -2.75 -16.62 -14.82
N GLY A 180 -3.84 -16.06 -14.32
CA GLY A 180 -5.05 -16.79 -13.95
C GLY A 180 -5.10 -17.18 -12.47
N GLU A 181 -6.30 -17.44 -12.01
CA GLU A 181 -6.66 -17.63 -10.60
C GLU A 181 -5.86 -18.71 -9.88
N ASN A 182 -5.48 -19.78 -10.60
CA ASN A 182 -4.76 -20.90 -10.01
C ASN A 182 -3.27 -20.62 -9.80
N LYS A 183 -2.72 -19.61 -10.48
CA LYS A 183 -1.30 -19.25 -10.39
C LYS A 183 -1.07 -17.99 -9.55
N GLU A 184 -2.07 -17.10 -9.45
CA GLU A 184 -1.96 -15.91 -8.61
C GLU A 184 -2.03 -16.28 -7.13
N PHE A 185 -0.93 -16.05 -6.41
CA PHE A 185 -0.79 -16.52 -5.03
C PHE A 185 -1.74 -15.82 -4.05
N LEU A 186 -2.08 -14.54 -4.28
CA LEU A 186 -3.05 -13.81 -3.46
C LEU A 186 -4.47 -14.36 -3.65
N VAL A 187 -4.84 -14.70 -4.89
CA VAL A 187 -6.15 -15.34 -5.16
C VAL A 187 -6.22 -16.72 -4.50
N ARG A 188 -5.14 -17.50 -4.59
CA ARG A 188 -5.08 -18.81 -3.92
C ARG A 188 -5.15 -18.69 -2.40
N TYR A 189 -4.42 -17.74 -1.84
CA TYR A 189 -4.49 -17.45 -0.40
C TYR A 189 -5.91 -17.08 0.00
N THR A 190 -6.55 -16.18 -0.73
CA THR A 190 -7.92 -15.76 -0.45
C THR A 190 -8.89 -16.94 -0.49
N ARG A 191 -8.80 -17.82 -1.50
CA ARG A 191 -9.65 -19.01 -1.57
C ARG A 191 -9.49 -19.95 -0.39
N GLN A 192 -8.29 -20.06 0.18
CA GLN A 192 -8.07 -20.85 1.39
C GLN A 192 -8.58 -20.12 2.63
N TYR A 193 -8.32 -18.81 2.73
CA TYR A 193 -8.71 -18.00 3.89
C TYR A 193 -10.24 -17.88 4.02
N MET A 194 -10.96 -17.70 2.92
CA MET A 194 -12.42 -17.59 2.90
C MET A 194 -13.14 -18.86 3.37
N GLN A 195 -12.51 -20.04 3.30
CA GLN A 195 -13.10 -21.28 3.83
C GLN A 195 -13.28 -21.20 5.36
N MET A 196 -12.37 -20.52 6.05
CA MET A 196 -12.43 -20.30 7.50
C MET A 196 -13.14 -18.98 7.85
N HIS A 197 -13.26 -18.04 6.90
CA HIS A 197 -13.84 -16.72 7.09
C HIS A 197 -14.89 -16.39 6.02
N PRO A 198 -16.06 -17.09 6.00
CA PRO A 198 -17.04 -16.99 4.91
C PRO A 198 -17.82 -15.67 4.89
N ASN A 199 -17.67 -14.83 5.92
CA ASN A 199 -18.44 -13.58 6.05
C ASN A 199 -17.79 -12.39 5.36
N ILE A 200 -16.59 -12.52 4.80
CA ILE A 200 -15.88 -11.43 4.15
C ILE A 200 -16.44 -11.21 2.74
N ASP A 201 -16.75 -9.93 2.45
CA ASP A 201 -17.29 -9.50 1.15
C ASP A 201 -16.15 -9.07 0.21
N TYR A 202 -15.15 -8.34 0.70
CA TYR A 202 -14.06 -7.78 -0.09
C TYR A 202 -12.69 -8.14 0.48
N TYR A 203 -11.81 -8.62 -0.38
CA TYR A 203 -10.40 -8.87 -0.08
C TYR A 203 -9.55 -7.89 -0.88
N MET A 204 -8.86 -6.97 -0.21
CA MET A 204 -8.14 -5.85 -0.81
C MET A 204 -6.64 -6.02 -0.64
N TYR A 205 -5.88 -5.95 -1.74
CA TYR A 205 -4.43 -6.14 -1.76
C TYR A 205 -3.71 -5.13 -2.64
N GLY A 206 -2.45 -4.87 -2.32
CA GLY A 206 -1.43 -4.26 -3.17
C GLY A 206 -0.38 -5.28 -3.64
N HIS A 207 0.90 -4.89 -3.55
CA HIS A 207 2.11 -5.73 -3.70
C HIS A 207 2.38 -6.30 -5.10
N ARG A 208 1.37 -6.66 -5.85
CA ARG A 208 1.52 -7.34 -7.14
C ARG A 208 1.66 -6.39 -8.33
N HIS A 209 1.40 -5.11 -8.14
CA HIS A 209 1.39 -4.11 -9.22
C HIS A 209 0.57 -4.53 -10.44
N ILE A 210 -0.49 -5.28 -10.23
CA ILE A 210 -1.47 -5.66 -11.26
C ILE A 210 -2.85 -5.18 -10.85
N GLU A 211 -3.63 -4.79 -11.81
CA GLU A 211 -5.04 -4.52 -11.60
C GLU A 211 -5.82 -5.82 -11.71
N LEU A 212 -6.53 -6.16 -10.66
CA LEU A 212 -7.41 -7.32 -10.66
C LEU A 212 -8.67 -7.00 -9.87
N ASP A 213 -9.78 -7.29 -10.48
CA ASP A 213 -11.10 -7.27 -9.89
C ASP A 213 -11.80 -8.57 -10.22
N LEU A 214 -11.85 -9.48 -9.25
CA LEU A 214 -12.26 -10.85 -9.47
C LEU A 214 -13.36 -11.27 -8.51
N GLN A 215 -14.52 -11.64 -9.05
CA GLN A 215 -15.59 -12.25 -8.28
C GLN A 215 -15.27 -13.72 -8.00
N LEU A 216 -15.05 -14.09 -6.72
CA LEU A 216 -14.76 -15.48 -6.33
C LEU A 216 -16.02 -16.29 -6.06
N THR A 217 -17.03 -15.67 -5.48
CA THR A 217 -18.35 -16.27 -5.18
C THR A 217 -19.42 -15.21 -5.40
N LYS A 218 -20.70 -15.57 -5.22
CA LYS A 218 -21.79 -14.59 -5.27
C LYS A 218 -21.62 -13.43 -4.28
N LYS A 219 -20.84 -13.62 -3.20
CA LYS A 219 -20.60 -12.63 -2.16
C LYS A 219 -19.17 -12.09 -2.19
N ALA A 220 -18.18 -12.97 -2.22
CA ALA A 220 -16.78 -12.61 -2.03
C ALA A 220 -16.10 -12.15 -3.33
N ARG A 221 -15.37 -11.01 -3.25
CA ARG A 221 -14.64 -10.36 -4.34
C ARG A 221 -13.20 -10.07 -3.93
N VAL A 222 -12.25 -10.36 -4.81
CA VAL A 222 -10.82 -10.03 -4.61
C VAL A 222 -10.45 -8.86 -5.50
N MET A 223 -9.76 -7.90 -4.92
CA MET A 223 -9.21 -6.75 -5.63
C MET A 223 -7.72 -6.62 -5.35
N ILE A 224 -6.93 -6.44 -6.41
CA ILE A 224 -5.52 -6.05 -6.34
C ILE A 224 -5.44 -4.68 -7.01
N LEU A 225 -4.88 -3.70 -6.30
CA LEU A 225 -5.10 -2.28 -6.60
C LEU A 225 -4.21 -1.70 -7.71
N GLY A 226 -3.35 -2.52 -8.33
CA GLY A 226 -2.39 -1.97 -9.29
C GLY A 226 -1.24 -1.22 -8.61
N ASP A 227 -0.82 -0.10 -9.20
CA ASP A 227 0.24 0.76 -8.65
C ASP A 227 0.02 2.26 -8.94
N TRP A 228 0.78 3.09 -8.24
CA TRP A 228 0.86 4.54 -8.48
C TRP A 228 2.15 4.96 -9.18
N ILE A 229 2.78 4.02 -9.91
CA ILE A 229 3.99 4.23 -10.73
C ILE A 229 3.61 4.44 -12.19
N ASN A 230 2.78 3.53 -12.73
CA ASN A 230 2.39 3.49 -14.14
C ASN A 230 0.88 3.47 -14.35
N GLN A 231 0.13 2.84 -13.45
CA GLN A 231 -1.31 2.57 -13.61
C GLN A 231 -2.18 3.65 -12.95
N PHE A 232 -1.70 4.27 -11.84
CA PHE A 232 -2.40 5.30 -11.06
C PHE A 232 -3.80 4.89 -10.62
N THR A 233 -3.93 3.63 -10.24
CA THR A 233 -5.21 3.00 -9.93
C THR A 233 -5.58 3.12 -8.46
N TYR A 234 -6.86 3.18 -8.20
CA TYR A 234 -7.44 3.19 -6.87
C TYR A 234 -8.80 2.49 -6.88
N ALA A 235 -9.22 1.96 -5.74
CA ALA A 235 -10.59 1.50 -5.59
C ALA A 235 -11.40 2.51 -4.79
N VAL A 236 -12.70 2.59 -5.07
CA VAL A 236 -13.66 3.42 -4.35
C VAL A 236 -14.91 2.63 -4.01
N PHE A 237 -15.32 2.72 -2.75
CA PHE A 237 -16.57 2.15 -2.24
C PHE A 237 -17.52 3.28 -1.83
N ASP A 238 -18.68 3.35 -2.46
CA ASP A 238 -19.67 4.40 -2.22
C ASP A 238 -20.69 4.03 -1.11
N GLY A 239 -20.56 2.83 -0.56
CA GLY A 239 -21.47 2.23 0.43
C GLY A 239 -22.35 1.12 -0.15
N GLU A 240 -22.49 1.04 -1.46
CA GLU A 240 -23.25 0.00 -2.17
C GLU A 240 -22.37 -0.75 -3.17
N HIS A 241 -21.59 -0.02 -3.96
CA HIS A 241 -20.78 -0.53 -5.05
C HIS A 241 -19.29 -0.27 -4.84
N MET A 242 -18.49 -1.19 -5.35
CA MET A 242 -17.04 -1.09 -5.36
C MET A 242 -16.55 -0.99 -6.80
N PHE A 243 -15.75 0.04 -7.07
CA PHE A 243 -15.15 0.31 -8.38
C PHE A 243 -13.63 0.31 -8.28
N LEU A 244 -12.95 -0.21 -9.30
CA LEU A 244 -11.51 -0.06 -9.52
C LEU A 244 -11.35 0.92 -10.67
N GLU A 245 -10.65 2.03 -10.44
CA GLU A 245 -10.57 3.16 -11.36
C GLU A 245 -9.14 3.66 -11.52
N GLU A 246 -8.85 4.30 -12.65
CA GLU A 246 -7.60 5.00 -12.92
C GLU A 246 -7.76 6.51 -12.67
N PHE A 247 -6.77 7.14 -12.04
CA PHE A 247 -6.70 8.58 -11.89
C PHE A 247 -6.10 9.22 -13.15
N ILE A 248 -6.95 9.88 -13.93
CA ILE A 248 -6.56 10.65 -15.11
C ILE A 248 -6.54 12.13 -14.74
N GLU A 249 -5.38 12.76 -14.84
CA GLU A 249 -5.22 14.18 -14.51
C GLU A 249 -6.07 15.07 -15.42
N GLY A 250 -6.88 15.92 -14.83
CA GLY A 250 -7.78 16.84 -15.55
C GLY A 250 -9.18 16.30 -15.80
N GLU A 251 -9.47 15.05 -15.49
CA GLU A 251 -10.84 14.54 -15.47
C GLU A 251 -11.45 14.74 -14.07
N SER A 252 -12.57 15.47 -14.01
CA SER A 252 -13.44 15.46 -12.83
C SER A 252 -14.42 14.32 -13.00
N ARG A 253 -14.20 13.20 -12.31
CA ARG A 253 -15.21 12.13 -12.23
C ARG A 253 -16.26 12.47 -11.17
N PRO A 254 -17.54 12.11 -11.42
CA PRO A 254 -18.67 12.47 -10.58
C PRO A 254 -18.59 11.91 -9.15
#